data_3f5362272e4cc8ba00b65512e19e53c6
#
_entry.id   3f5362272e4cc8ba00b65512e19e53c6
#
_cell.length_a   1.000
_cell.length_b   1.000
_cell.length_c   1.000
_cell.angle_alpha   90.00
_cell.angle_beta   90.00
_cell.angle_gamma   90.00
#
_symmetry.space_group_name_H-M   'P 1'
#
loop_
_entity.id
_entity.type
_entity.pdbx_description
1 polymer ?
#
loop_
_entity_poly.entity_id
_entity_poly.type
_entity_poly.pdbx_seq_one_letter_code
_entity_poly.pdbx_strand_id
1 'polypeptide(L)'
;DRRRVEEAFRDGSLSCIVSTSAFGEGVNLPDIRHVVLYHMPFGAIEFNQMSGRAGRDGQPAVIHLLYSSRDARINERLLDCYAPERDELVTLYRALQTMWRSNRGKTGDDSFSASDIDIAQMCLAIDARTPVDERSVESGLGIFEELGFCRVSGFDDTRRIAMAENPGRVQLSRSIRYLEGLRSRMEFSAFRSWALDSC
;
A
#
# COMPACT_ATOMS: atom_id res chain seq x y z
N ASP A 1 -11.80 21.62 -16.55
CA ASP A 1 -10.62 21.97 -17.33
C ASP A 1 -9.51 22.50 -16.41
N ARG A 2 -8.49 21.68 -16.18
CA ARG A 2 -7.41 21.92 -15.21
C ARG A 2 -6.71 23.27 -15.43
N ARG A 3 -6.33 23.59 -16.69
CA ARG A 3 -5.62 24.83 -17.03
C ARG A 3 -6.42 26.07 -16.66
N ARG A 4 -7.72 26.06 -16.92
CA ARG A 4 -8.60 27.19 -16.59
C ARG A 4 -8.67 27.44 -15.08
N VAL A 5 -8.70 26.36 -14.28
CA VAL A 5 -8.69 26.46 -12.80
C VAL A 5 -7.34 27.00 -12.32
N GLU A 6 -6.23 26.53 -12.88
CA GLU A 6 -4.88 26.99 -12.55
C GLU A 6 -4.68 28.48 -12.91
N GLU A 7 -5.20 28.92 -14.06
CA GLU A 7 -5.16 30.34 -14.49
C GLU A 7 -5.98 31.22 -13.55
N ALA A 8 -7.22 30.82 -13.24
CA ALA A 8 -8.10 31.54 -12.35
C ALA A 8 -7.58 31.64 -10.90
N PHE A 9 -6.82 30.66 -10.46
CA PHE A 9 -6.14 30.72 -9.16
C PHE A 9 -4.92 31.63 -9.21
N ARG A 10 -4.16 31.60 -10.31
CA ARG A 10 -3.00 32.48 -10.52
C ARG A 10 -3.35 33.96 -10.63
N ASP A 11 -4.47 34.27 -11.27
CA ASP A 11 -4.94 35.65 -11.42
C ASP A 11 -5.74 36.16 -10.21
N GLY A 12 -5.95 35.31 -9.19
CA GLY A 12 -6.68 35.64 -7.97
C GLY A 12 -8.21 35.58 -8.09
N SER A 13 -8.76 35.14 -9.23
CA SER A 13 -10.21 34.95 -9.40
C SER A 13 -10.74 33.79 -8.54
N LEU A 14 -9.86 32.82 -8.20
CA LEU A 14 -10.12 31.77 -7.24
C LEU A 14 -9.16 31.88 -6.05
N SER A 15 -9.71 31.90 -4.85
CA SER A 15 -8.93 31.95 -3.60
C SER A 15 -8.60 30.59 -3.02
N CYS A 16 -9.21 29.51 -3.52
CA CYS A 16 -9.02 28.16 -3.01
C CYS A 16 -9.14 27.12 -4.13
N ILE A 17 -8.29 26.09 -4.07
CA ILE A 17 -8.37 24.91 -4.94
C ILE A 17 -8.40 23.65 -4.07
N VAL A 18 -9.31 22.74 -4.39
CA VAL A 18 -9.31 21.37 -3.86
C VAL A 18 -8.82 20.45 -4.96
N SER A 19 -7.79 19.64 -4.66
CA SER A 19 -7.15 18.79 -5.65
C SER A 19 -6.60 17.50 -5.04
N THR A 20 -6.25 16.56 -5.90
CA THR A 20 -5.41 15.41 -5.53
C THR A 20 -3.94 15.82 -5.45
N SER A 21 -3.08 14.90 -4.97
CA SER A 21 -1.61 15.08 -4.92
C SER A 21 -0.99 15.41 -6.29
N ALA A 22 -1.64 15.02 -7.38
CA ALA A 22 -1.21 15.32 -8.75
C ALA A 22 -1.33 16.82 -9.14
N PHE A 23 -2.01 17.64 -8.33
CA PHE A 23 -2.07 19.08 -8.59
C PHE A 23 -0.69 19.73 -8.40
N GLY A 24 -0.30 20.54 -9.37
CA GLY A 24 0.95 21.33 -9.28
C GLY A 24 2.20 20.60 -9.75
N GLU A 25 2.12 19.38 -10.32
CA GLU A 25 3.19 18.86 -11.16
C GLU A 25 3.32 19.79 -12.39
N GLY A 26 4.41 20.54 -12.45
CA GLY A 26 4.65 21.53 -13.51
C GLY A 26 3.98 22.90 -13.31
N VAL A 27 3.26 23.14 -12.21
CA VAL A 27 2.66 24.44 -11.89
C VAL A 27 3.50 25.16 -10.84
N ASN A 28 3.97 26.36 -11.18
CA ASN A 28 4.65 27.24 -10.24
C ASN A 28 3.68 28.34 -9.78
N LEU A 29 3.20 28.21 -8.55
CA LEU A 29 2.37 29.19 -7.86
C LEU A 29 3.14 29.65 -6.62
N PRO A 30 3.83 30.80 -6.67
CA PRO A 30 4.77 31.19 -5.63
C PRO A 30 4.11 31.64 -4.33
N ASP A 31 2.90 32.12 -4.38
CA ASP A 31 2.21 32.87 -3.33
C ASP A 31 1.17 32.04 -2.53
N ILE A 32 1.24 30.73 -2.58
CA ILE A 32 0.37 29.88 -1.76
C ILE A 32 0.71 30.08 -0.27
N ARG A 33 -0.25 30.60 0.50
CA ARG A 33 -0.10 30.89 1.94
C ARG A 33 -0.59 29.78 2.83
N HIS A 34 -1.55 28.97 2.37
CA HIS A 34 -2.12 27.88 3.14
C HIS A 34 -2.19 26.62 2.30
N VAL A 35 -1.66 25.52 2.84
CA VAL A 35 -1.88 24.18 2.31
C VAL A 35 -2.61 23.38 3.38
N VAL A 36 -3.73 22.78 3.01
CA VAL A 36 -4.52 21.92 3.90
C VAL A 36 -4.41 20.49 3.43
N LEU A 37 -3.77 19.65 4.22
CA LEU A 37 -3.69 18.21 4.01
C LEU A 37 -4.88 17.56 4.70
N TYR A 38 -5.81 17.01 3.91
CA TYR A 38 -7.07 16.45 4.41
C TYR A 38 -6.94 15.04 4.99
N HIS A 39 -5.78 14.43 4.85
CA HIS A 39 -5.43 13.13 5.44
C HIS A 39 -3.95 13.13 5.83
N MET A 40 -3.58 12.20 6.72
CA MET A 40 -2.18 12.04 7.10
C MET A 40 -1.39 11.40 5.94
N PRO A 41 -0.30 12.03 5.48
CA PRO A 41 0.62 11.41 4.52
C PRO A 41 1.24 10.12 5.07
N PHE A 42 1.66 9.22 4.18
CA PHE A 42 2.33 7.98 4.56
C PHE A 42 3.77 8.17 5.06
N GLY A 43 4.33 9.36 4.91
CA GLY A 43 5.68 9.65 5.39
C GLY A 43 6.13 11.07 5.07
N ALA A 44 7.34 11.39 5.52
CA ALA A 44 7.94 12.72 5.36
C ALA A 44 8.12 13.13 3.89
N ILE A 45 8.40 12.18 3.00
CA ILE A 45 8.58 12.47 1.56
C ILE A 45 7.26 12.97 0.97
N GLU A 46 6.18 12.26 1.18
CA GLU A 46 4.85 12.67 0.70
C GLU A 46 4.43 13.99 1.33
N PHE A 47 4.61 14.14 2.65
CA PHE A 47 4.36 15.38 3.35
C PHE A 47 5.11 16.55 2.71
N ASN A 48 6.41 16.41 2.45
CA ASN A 48 7.23 17.45 1.83
C ASN A 48 6.80 17.75 0.40
N GLN A 49 6.38 16.76 -0.38
CA GLN A 49 5.85 16.95 -1.73
C GLN A 49 4.55 17.75 -1.74
N MET A 50 3.65 17.46 -0.79
CA MET A 50 2.35 18.14 -0.67
C MET A 50 2.51 19.53 -0.07
N SER A 51 3.27 19.66 1.01
CA SER A 51 3.49 20.92 1.73
C SER A 51 4.44 21.87 1.02
N GLY A 52 5.44 21.36 0.30
CA GLY A 52 6.44 22.14 -0.44
C GLY A 52 5.89 22.96 -1.61
N ARG A 53 4.58 23.06 -1.71
CA ARG A 53 3.89 23.98 -2.63
C ARG A 53 3.66 25.36 -2.01
N ALA A 54 3.68 25.43 -0.70
CA ALA A 54 3.49 26.68 0.05
C ALA A 54 4.79 27.50 0.12
N GLY A 55 4.65 28.82 0.11
CA GLY A 55 5.75 29.74 0.39
C GLY A 55 6.93 29.71 -0.57
N ARG A 56 6.73 29.35 -1.84
CA ARG A 56 7.81 29.28 -2.83
C ARG A 56 8.46 30.63 -3.15
N ASP A 57 7.83 31.70 -2.77
CA ASP A 57 8.35 33.08 -2.84
C ASP A 57 9.20 33.46 -1.63
N GLY A 58 9.45 32.52 -0.70
CA GLY A 58 10.21 32.76 0.53
C GLY A 58 9.41 33.45 1.64
N GLN A 59 8.12 33.74 1.43
CA GLN A 59 7.28 34.32 2.48
C GLN A 59 6.68 33.23 3.38
N PRO A 60 6.34 33.56 4.64
CA PRO A 60 5.73 32.62 5.55
C PRO A 60 4.45 32.01 4.98
N ALA A 61 4.29 30.70 5.14
CA ALA A 61 3.11 29.94 4.79
C ALA A 61 2.77 28.94 5.87
N VAL A 62 1.51 28.53 5.96
CA VAL A 62 1.02 27.63 7.00
C VAL A 62 0.56 26.32 6.38
N ILE A 63 1.01 25.22 6.95
CA ILE A 63 0.57 23.88 6.58
C ILE A 63 -0.42 23.41 7.64
N HIS A 64 -1.63 23.08 7.24
CA HIS A 64 -2.66 22.53 8.10
C HIS A 64 -2.76 21.03 7.85
N LEU A 65 -2.48 20.21 8.84
CA LEU A 65 -2.72 18.78 8.78
C LEU A 65 -4.03 18.47 9.52
N LEU A 66 -5.06 18.06 8.76
CA LEU A 66 -6.30 17.57 9.34
C LEU A 66 -6.16 16.08 9.60
N TYR A 67 -6.17 15.72 10.87
CA TYR A 67 -5.88 14.35 11.31
C TYR A 67 -6.85 13.89 12.39
N SER A 68 -7.23 12.63 12.30
CA SER A 68 -7.93 11.91 13.36
C SER A 68 -7.30 10.54 13.61
N SER A 69 -7.52 9.98 14.79
CA SER A 69 -7.08 8.62 15.11
C SER A 69 -7.69 7.55 14.18
N ARG A 70 -8.77 7.87 13.48
CA ARG A 70 -9.39 7.01 12.46
C ARG A 70 -8.54 6.98 11.19
N ASP A 71 -7.97 8.12 10.79
CA ASP A 71 -7.13 8.22 9.59
C ASP A 71 -5.84 7.41 9.75
N ALA A 72 -5.23 7.45 10.95
CA ALA A 72 -4.07 6.61 11.23
C ALA A 72 -4.37 5.13 11.02
N ARG A 73 -5.51 4.65 11.53
CA ARG A 73 -5.92 3.24 11.35
C ARG A 73 -6.18 2.88 9.89
N ILE A 74 -6.68 3.82 9.08
CA ILE A 74 -6.86 3.59 7.65
C ILE A 74 -5.50 3.45 6.97
N ASN A 75 -4.56 4.35 7.26
CA ASN A 75 -3.21 4.28 6.70
C ASN A 75 -2.46 3.02 7.12
N GLU A 76 -2.53 2.65 8.42
CA GLU A 76 -1.96 1.41 8.93
C GLU A 76 -2.52 0.20 8.17
N ARG A 77 -3.86 0.10 8.03
CA ARG A 77 -4.50 -0.99 7.30
C ARG A 77 -4.10 -1.03 5.82
N LEU A 78 -3.95 0.12 5.16
CA LEU A 78 -3.47 0.16 3.79
C LEU A 78 -2.03 -0.35 3.68
N LEU A 79 -1.16 0.06 4.61
CA LEU A 79 0.22 -0.43 4.65
C LEU A 79 0.28 -1.94 4.95
N ASP A 80 -0.58 -2.44 5.82
CA ASP A 80 -0.67 -3.87 6.14
C ASP A 80 -1.04 -4.70 4.91
N CYS A 81 -2.00 -4.22 4.10
CA CYS A 81 -2.37 -4.90 2.86
C CYS A 81 -1.22 -4.97 1.84
N TYR A 82 -0.37 -3.94 1.77
CA TYR A 82 0.81 -3.93 0.86
C TYR A 82 2.00 -4.71 1.40
N ALA A 83 2.07 -4.92 2.70
CA ALA A 83 3.17 -5.57 3.37
C ALA A 83 2.64 -6.51 4.47
N PRO A 84 2.12 -7.70 4.09
CA PRO A 84 1.60 -8.66 5.05
C PRO A 84 2.63 -8.98 6.14
N GLU A 85 2.16 -9.14 7.37
CA GLU A 85 2.99 -9.56 8.47
C GLU A 85 3.44 -11.02 8.31
N ARG A 86 4.45 -11.39 9.08
CA ARG A 86 4.99 -12.77 9.02
C ARG A 86 3.91 -13.82 9.27
N ASP A 87 3.04 -13.60 10.23
CA ASP A 87 2.00 -14.57 10.60
C ASP A 87 0.92 -14.67 9.51
N GLU A 88 0.60 -13.56 8.83
CA GLU A 88 -0.26 -13.56 7.66
C GLU A 88 0.37 -14.34 6.51
N LEU A 89 1.67 -14.15 6.24
CA LEU A 89 2.40 -14.91 5.22
C LEU A 89 2.47 -16.39 5.56
N VAL A 90 2.62 -16.77 6.83
CA VAL A 90 2.58 -18.17 7.26
C VAL A 90 1.21 -18.78 7.02
N THR A 91 0.14 -18.05 7.36
CA THR A 91 -1.25 -18.50 7.15
C THR A 91 -1.55 -18.63 5.66
N LEU A 92 -1.17 -17.64 4.85
CA LEU A 92 -1.30 -17.67 3.40
C LEU A 92 -0.54 -18.85 2.79
N TYR A 93 0.69 -19.10 3.19
CA TYR A 93 1.46 -20.23 2.67
C TYR A 93 0.80 -21.57 2.99
N ARG A 94 0.25 -21.74 4.19
CA ARG A 94 -0.50 -22.94 4.59
C ARG A 94 -1.79 -23.09 3.77
N ALA A 95 -2.48 -22.00 3.47
CA ALA A 95 -3.67 -22.02 2.62
C ALA A 95 -3.31 -22.50 1.20
N LEU A 96 -2.28 -21.92 0.59
CA LEU A 96 -1.80 -22.31 -0.72
C LEU A 96 -1.39 -23.80 -0.76
N GLN A 97 -0.65 -24.27 0.24
CA GLN A 97 -0.28 -25.68 0.34
C GLN A 97 -1.50 -26.61 0.47
N THR A 98 -2.51 -26.22 1.24
CA THR A 98 -3.72 -27.00 1.42
C THR A 98 -4.50 -27.10 0.12
N MET A 99 -4.68 -25.99 -0.59
CA MET A 99 -5.35 -25.93 -1.88
C MET A 99 -4.60 -26.73 -2.94
N TRP A 100 -3.28 -26.59 -3.00
CA TRP A 100 -2.44 -27.36 -3.92
C TRP A 100 -2.55 -28.87 -3.69
N ARG A 101 -2.43 -29.34 -2.43
CA ARG A 101 -2.57 -30.78 -2.09
C ARG A 101 -3.95 -31.33 -2.45
N SER A 102 -5.01 -30.55 -2.26
CA SER A 102 -6.38 -30.94 -2.59
C SER A 102 -6.63 -31.03 -4.10
N ASN A 103 -5.84 -30.35 -4.91
CA ASN A 103 -5.95 -30.31 -6.36
C ASN A 103 -4.89 -31.18 -7.07
N ARG A 104 -3.87 -31.64 -6.36
CA ARG A 104 -2.80 -32.48 -6.91
C ARG A 104 -3.38 -33.74 -7.54
N GLY A 105 -3.03 -33.99 -8.80
CA GLY A 105 -3.52 -35.12 -9.57
C GLY A 105 -4.87 -34.94 -10.28
N LYS A 106 -5.57 -33.81 -10.09
CA LYS A 106 -6.85 -33.54 -10.78
C LYS A 106 -6.67 -32.85 -12.14
N THR A 107 -5.61 -32.06 -12.31
CA THR A 107 -5.39 -31.17 -13.45
C THR A 107 -4.25 -31.58 -14.38
N GLY A 108 -3.60 -32.73 -14.15
CA GLY A 108 -2.53 -33.23 -15.05
C GLY A 108 -1.19 -32.45 -14.94
N ASP A 109 -1.19 -31.32 -14.28
CA ASP A 109 0.01 -30.57 -13.89
C ASP A 109 -0.04 -30.20 -12.39
N ASP A 110 1.10 -29.84 -11.81
CA ASP A 110 1.25 -29.51 -10.40
C ASP A 110 0.80 -28.05 -10.07
N SER A 111 -0.27 -27.58 -10.72
CA SER A 111 -0.85 -26.25 -10.48
C SER A 111 -2.33 -26.35 -10.08
N PHE A 112 -2.83 -25.29 -9.45
CA PHE A 112 -4.25 -25.10 -9.17
C PHE A 112 -4.69 -23.69 -9.52
N SER A 113 -6.00 -23.49 -9.73
CA SER A 113 -6.58 -22.20 -10.00
C SER A 113 -7.45 -21.77 -8.82
N ALA A 114 -7.32 -20.51 -8.40
CA ALA A 114 -8.09 -19.93 -7.32
C ALA A 114 -8.18 -18.41 -7.49
N SER A 115 -9.28 -17.81 -7.03
CA SER A 115 -9.39 -16.36 -6.86
C SER A 115 -8.71 -15.91 -5.57
N ASP A 116 -8.38 -14.61 -5.47
CA ASP A 116 -7.84 -14.03 -4.23
C ASP A 116 -8.85 -14.17 -3.08
N ILE A 117 -10.16 -14.12 -3.39
CA ILE A 117 -11.26 -14.36 -2.45
C ILE A 117 -11.20 -15.79 -1.90
N ASP A 118 -11.07 -16.80 -2.77
CA ASP A 118 -11.03 -18.21 -2.35
C ASP A 118 -9.82 -18.46 -1.43
N ILE A 119 -8.68 -17.86 -1.76
CA ILE A 119 -7.46 -17.96 -0.97
C ILE A 119 -7.64 -17.28 0.39
N ALA A 120 -8.22 -16.07 0.43
CA ALA A 120 -8.51 -15.36 1.67
C ALA A 120 -9.49 -16.14 2.57
N GLN A 121 -10.54 -16.74 1.99
CA GLN A 121 -11.47 -17.63 2.71
C GLN A 121 -10.75 -18.86 3.29
N MET A 122 -9.83 -19.45 2.54
CA MET A 122 -9.03 -20.57 3.03
C MET A 122 -8.11 -20.14 4.18
N CYS A 123 -7.52 -18.94 4.12
CA CYS A 123 -6.74 -18.37 5.22
C CYS A 123 -7.59 -18.22 6.48
N LEU A 124 -8.80 -17.68 6.34
CA LEU A 124 -9.75 -17.52 7.45
C LEU A 124 -10.15 -18.88 8.07
N ALA A 125 -10.31 -19.92 7.24
CA ALA A 125 -10.61 -21.27 7.71
C ALA A 125 -9.44 -21.92 8.48
N ILE A 126 -8.19 -21.55 8.16
CA ILE A 126 -6.99 -22.06 8.82
C ILE A 126 -6.72 -21.32 10.13
N ASP A 127 -6.79 -19.99 10.13
CA ASP A 127 -6.61 -19.17 11.32
C ASP A 127 -7.47 -17.89 11.25
N ALA A 128 -8.62 -17.94 11.91
CA ALA A 128 -9.55 -16.79 11.98
C ALA A 128 -8.99 -15.59 12.76
N ARG A 129 -7.89 -15.74 13.51
CA ARG A 129 -7.28 -14.66 14.28
C ARG A 129 -6.28 -13.86 13.47
N THR A 130 -5.82 -14.40 12.35
CA THR A 130 -4.87 -13.76 11.43
C THR A 130 -5.62 -13.42 10.13
N PRO A 131 -6.27 -12.26 10.05
CA PRO A 131 -7.08 -11.87 8.90
C PRO A 131 -6.16 -11.59 7.70
N VAL A 132 -6.34 -12.36 6.63
CA VAL A 132 -5.69 -12.15 5.33
C VAL A 132 -6.79 -11.76 4.35
N ASP A 133 -6.76 -10.54 3.84
CA ASP A 133 -7.69 -10.07 2.83
C ASP A 133 -7.12 -10.27 1.40
N GLU A 134 -7.91 -9.96 0.39
CA GLU A 134 -7.54 -10.15 -1.02
C GLU A 134 -6.27 -9.38 -1.41
N ARG A 135 -6.05 -8.19 -0.84
CA ARG A 135 -4.85 -7.38 -1.11
C ARG A 135 -3.62 -7.96 -0.45
N SER A 136 -3.76 -8.47 0.77
CA SER A 136 -2.72 -9.21 1.46
C SER A 136 -2.36 -10.51 0.72
N VAL A 137 -3.35 -11.16 0.09
CA VAL A 137 -3.12 -12.32 -0.79
C VAL A 137 -2.26 -11.93 -1.99
N GLU A 138 -2.62 -10.87 -2.70
CA GLU A 138 -1.86 -10.38 -3.87
C GLU A 138 -0.42 -10.06 -3.50
N SER A 139 -0.23 -9.29 -2.43
CA SER A 139 1.11 -8.89 -1.95
C SER A 139 1.92 -10.10 -1.49
N GLY A 140 1.31 -11.03 -0.75
CA GLY A 140 1.95 -12.24 -0.28
C GLY A 140 2.34 -13.20 -1.40
N LEU A 141 1.49 -13.36 -2.43
CA LEU A 141 1.84 -14.12 -3.62
C LEU A 141 3.06 -13.54 -4.34
N GLY A 142 3.12 -12.19 -4.48
CA GLY A 142 4.28 -11.51 -5.06
C GLY A 142 5.57 -11.76 -4.26
N ILE A 143 5.50 -11.78 -2.92
CA ILE A 143 6.64 -12.12 -2.06
C ILE A 143 7.06 -13.58 -2.25
N PHE A 144 6.11 -14.52 -2.31
CA PHE A 144 6.42 -15.93 -2.50
C PHE A 144 6.97 -16.22 -3.89
N GLU A 145 6.50 -15.54 -4.92
CA GLU A 145 7.04 -15.65 -6.27
C GLU A 145 8.49 -15.14 -6.35
N GLU A 146 8.77 -13.97 -5.76
CA GLU A 146 10.12 -13.41 -5.65
C GLU A 146 11.08 -14.36 -4.93
N LEU A 147 10.60 -15.05 -3.90
CA LEU A 147 11.37 -16.02 -3.13
C LEU A 147 11.46 -17.42 -3.77
N GLY A 148 10.77 -17.64 -4.89
CA GLY A 148 10.76 -18.92 -5.60
C GLY A 148 9.90 -20.01 -4.94
N PHE A 149 8.90 -19.65 -4.14
CA PHE A 149 7.98 -20.58 -3.46
C PHE A 149 6.79 -20.98 -4.31
N CYS A 150 6.42 -20.14 -5.25
CA CYS A 150 5.39 -20.40 -6.25
C CYS A 150 5.68 -19.65 -7.54
N ARG A 151 4.92 -19.98 -8.58
CA ARG A 151 4.77 -19.18 -9.81
C ARG A 151 3.29 -18.85 -9.97
N VAL A 152 3.01 -17.60 -10.26
CA VAL A 152 1.65 -17.09 -10.45
C VAL A 152 1.48 -16.69 -11.91
N SER A 153 0.38 -17.11 -12.53
CA SER A 153 0.02 -16.73 -13.89
C SER A 153 -1.48 -16.46 -13.99
N GLY A 154 -1.89 -15.68 -14.99
CA GLY A 154 -3.26 -15.17 -15.13
C GLY A 154 -3.37 -13.75 -14.55
N PHE A 155 -4.26 -12.95 -15.16
CA PHE A 155 -4.48 -11.54 -14.82
C PHE A 155 -5.95 -11.24 -14.50
N ASP A 156 -6.81 -12.26 -14.63
CA ASP A 156 -8.24 -12.17 -14.34
C ASP A 156 -8.52 -12.51 -12.86
N ASP A 157 -9.81 -12.57 -12.51
CA ASP A 157 -10.30 -12.90 -11.17
C ASP A 157 -9.78 -14.25 -10.62
N THR A 158 -9.20 -15.10 -11.49
CA THR A 158 -8.67 -16.41 -11.12
C THR A 158 -7.20 -16.54 -11.50
N ARG A 159 -6.35 -16.73 -10.50
CA ARG A 159 -4.91 -16.96 -10.68
C ARG A 159 -4.61 -18.44 -10.80
N ARG A 160 -3.68 -18.81 -11.67
CA ARG A 160 -3.10 -20.15 -11.71
C ARG A 160 -1.79 -20.15 -10.94
N ILE A 161 -1.72 -21.00 -9.93
CA ILE A 161 -0.62 -21.04 -8.97
C ILE A 161 0.04 -22.43 -9.03
N ALA A 162 1.34 -22.45 -9.32
CA ALA A 162 2.19 -23.64 -9.26
C ALA A 162 3.12 -23.53 -8.05
N MET A 163 2.99 -24.43 -7.10
CA MET A 163 3.86 -24.47 -5.90
C MET A 163 5.20 -25.11 -6.22
N ALA A 164 6.28 -24.60 -5.63
CA ALA A 164 7.59 -25.25 -5.71
C ALA A 164 7.60 -26.54 -4.87
N GLU A 165 8.16 -27.62 -5.40
CA GLU A 165 8.19 -28.93 -4.72
C GLU A 165 9.04 -28.92 -3.44
N ASN A 166 10.20 -28.26 -3.47
CA ASN A 166 11.13 -28.16 -2.35
C ASN A 166 11.67 -26.74 -2.20
N PRO A 167 10.88 -25.79 -1.72
CA PRO A 167 11.25 -24.37 -1.69
C PRO A 167 12.33 -24.01 -0.66
N GLY A 168 12.76 -24.98 0.16
CA GLY A 168 13.72 -24.73 1.21
C GLY A 168 13.12 -23.92 2.39
N ARG A 169 14.00 -23.31 3.20
CA ARG A 169 13.58 -22.49 4.33
C ARG A 169 13.29 -21.06 3.88
N VAL A 170 12.11 -20.53 4.25
CA VAL A 170 11.72 -19.14 3.97
C VAL A 170 12.67 -18.17 4.67
N GLN A 171 13.27 -17.28 3.89
CA GLN A 171 14.03 -16.14 4.38
C GLN A 171 13.39 -14.87 3.83
N LEU A 172 12.40 -14.33 4.55
CA LEU A 172 11.65 -13.12 4.14
C LEU A 172 12.57 -11.92 3.92
N SER A 173 13.70 -11.85 4.63
CA SER A 173 14.72 -10.80 4.45
C SER A 173 15.41 -10.81 3.07
N ARG A 174 15.15 -11.79 2.21
CA ARG A 174 15.63 -11.84 0.83
C ARG A 174 14.62 -11.25 -0.17
N SER A 175 13.38 -11.02 0.24
CA SER A 175 12.37 -10.36 -0.59
C SER A 175 12.51 -8.85 -0.48
N ILE A 176 12.69 -8.18 -1.61
CA ILE A 176 12.72 -6.72 -1.70
C ILE A 176 11.34 -6.17 -1.33
N ARG A 177 10.27 -6.78 -1.84
CA ARG A 177 8.87 -6.39 -1.54
C ARG A 177 8.58 -6.42 -0.03
N TYR A 178 9.01 -7.49 0.65
CA TYR A 178 8.83 -7.60 2.10
C TYR A 178 9.61 -6.53 2.88
N LEU A 179 10.85 -6.27 2.48
CA LEU A 179 11.69 -5.25 3.12
C LEU A 179 11.16 -3.83 2.87
N GLU A 180 10.69 -3.53 1.66
CA GLU A 180 10.05 -2.25 1.35
C GLU A 180 8.79 -2.02 2.16
N GLY A 181 7.96 -3.07 2.34
CA GLY A 181 6.78 -3.01 3.19
C GLY A 181 7.11 -2.72 4.65
N LEU A 182 8.10 -3.42 5.22
CA LEU A 182 8.59 -3.13 6.58
C LEU A 182 9.09 -1.69 6.71
N ARG A 183 9.85 -1.22 5.73
CA ARG A 183 10.35 0.16 5.71
C ARG A 183 9.23 1.18 5.68
N SER A 184 8.22 1.00 4.83
CA SER A 184 7.07 1.90 4.72
C SER A 184 6.30 2.00 6.04
N ARG A 185 6.11 0.90 6.76
CA ARG A 185 5.50 0.90 8.09
C ARG A 185 6.33 1.68 9.12
N MET A 186 7.64 1.48 9.11
CA MET A 186 8.55 2.20 10.02
C MET A 186 8.54 3.71 9.73
N GLU A 187 8.59 4.08 8.45
CA GLU A 187 8.55 5.49 8.00
C GLU A 187 7.23 6.15 8.39
N PHE A 188 6.10 5.47 8.20
CA PHE A 188 4.79 5.98 8.62
C PHE A 188 4.70 6.15 10.14
N SER A 189 5.14 5.16 10.90
CA SER A 189 5.13 5.23 12.37
C SER A 189 5.97 6.39 12.90
N ALA A 190 7.17 6.58 12.34
CA ALA A 190 8.05 7.68 12.69
C ALA A 190 7.46 9.04 12.31
N PHE A 191 6.90 9.15 11.11
CA PHE A 191 6.24 10.37 10.64
C PHE A 191 5.03 10.72 11.49
N ARG A 192 4.19 9.74 11.82
CA ARG A 192 3.01 9.92 12.67
C ARG A 192 3.40 10.48 14.04
N SER A 193 4.40 9.87 14.69
CA SER A 193 4.88 10.35 15.99
C SER A 193 5.39 11.79 15.89
N TRP A 194 6.23 12.09 14.91
CA TRP A 194 6.72 13.45 14.69
C TRP A 194 5.58 14.45 14.45
N ALA A 195 4.62 14.12 13.61
CA ALA A 195 3.51 15.02 13.26
C ALA A 195 2.58 15.31 14.46
N LEU A 196 2.40 14.34 15.37
CA LEU A 196 1.54 14.48 16.54
C LEU A 196 2.28 15.13 17.72
N ASP A 197 3.58 14.90 17.87
CA ASP A 197 4.38 15.50 18.94
C ASP A 197 4.76 16.96 18.65
N SER A 198 4.61 17.39 17.39
CA SER A 198 4.92 18.74 16.94
C SER A 198 3.72 19.70 16.99
N CYS A 199 2.56 19.22 17.41
CA CYS A 199 1.33 19.99 17.66
C CYS A 199 1.13 20.18 19.15
#